data_0e874e618ad43df47e27283b8b7bee83
#
_entry.id   0e874e618ad43df47e27283b8b7bee83
#
_cell.length_a   1.000
_cell.length_b   1.000
_cell.length_c   1.000
_cell.angle_alpha   90.00
_cell.angle_beta   90.00
_cell.angle_gamma   90.00
#
_symmetry.space_group_name_H-M   'P 1'
#
loop_
_entity.id
_entity.type
_entity.pdbx_description
1 polymer ?
#
loop_
_entity_poly.entity_id
_entity_poly.type
_entity_poly.pdbx_seq_one_letter_code
_entity_poly.pdbx_strand_id
1 'polypeptide(L)'
;MEAPAGRTSQEPVETSPRLIAYFPLADGAIPVDLLDLYAEAGVDVVEFGWPARAPYLDGPDVRASMARAVRGDPHAAFAAARRRLANHRKAPKALIMSYAEEGHPALIDPAFYREAAAALVVAPANDALRHEIEARAVNAGAALSTFVTLPITSADIAAARRATEYVMLQAAAGVTGPRDSLDPDNYSRIAALRASGVEAPIVLGFGVCNGEQARAAVDFGADGVVVGSAVLRAALNGRAELAALLQQLREGLDG
;
A
#
# COMPACT_ATOMS: atom_id res chain seq x y z
N MET A 1 -54.22 -6.44 -5.11
CA MET A 1 -53.32 -5.29 -4.79
C MET A 1 -52.30 -5.82 -3.81
N GLU A 2 -51.22 -6.42 -4.34
CA GLU A 2 -50.15 -7.02 -3.57
C GLU A 2 -49.07 -5.94 -3.27
N ALA A 3 -48.67 -5.84 -2.03
CA ALA A 3 -47.61 -4.94 -1.59
C ALA A 3 -46.24 -5.49 -2.07
N PRO A 4 -45.29 -4.64 -2.48
CA PRO A 4 -43.98 -5.10 -2.90
C PRO A 4 -43.15 -5.53 -1.66
N ALA A 5 -42.57 -6.74 -1.81
CA ALA A 5 -41.69 -7.37 -0.83
C ALA A 5 -40.52 -6.49 -0.46
N GLY A 6 -40.22 -6.48 0.84
CA GLY A 6 -39.17 -5.68 1.45
C GLY A 6 -37.78 -5.93 0.84
N ARG A 7 -37.04 -4.85 0.66
CA ARG A 7 -35.59 -4.87 0.47
C ARG A 7 -34.96 -5.42 1.77
N THR A 8 -34.40 -6.61 1.67
CA THR A 8 -33.47 -7.09 2.70
C THR A 8 -32.28 -6.16 2.72
N SER A 9 -32.14 -5.38 3.77
CA SER A 9 -30.92 -4.68 4.12
C SER A 9 -29.84 -5.75 4.34
N GLN A 10 -28.93 -5.93 3.37
CA GLN A 10 -27.71 -6.68 3.63
C GLN A 10 -26.94 -5.90 4.69
N GLU A 11 -26.74 -6.51 5.85
CA GLU A 11 -25.80 -6.00 6.84
C GLU A 11 -24.43 -5.85 6.15
N PRO A 12 -23.69 -4.74 6.42
CA PRO A 12 -22.35 -4.59 5.88
C PRO A 12 -21.51 -5.77 6.38
N VAL A 13 -20.92 -6.51 5.45
CA VAL A 13 -19.89 -7.50 5.79
C VAL A 13 -18.77 -6.74 6.46
N GLU A 14 -18.63 -6.89 7.76
CA GLU A 14 -17.56 -6.31 8.55
C GLU A 14 -16.24 -6.94 8.07
N THR A 15 -15.58 -6.27 7.14
CA THR A 15 -14.26 -6.69 6.67
C THR A 15 -13.23 -6.24 7.68
N SER A 16 -12.46 -7.17 8.25
CA SER A 16 -11.35 -6.83 9.15
C SER A 16 -10.44 -5.78 8.54
N PRO A 17 -9.95 -4.81 9.34
CA PRO A 17 -9.05 -3.77 8.85
C PRO A 17 -7.79 -4.38 8.20
N ARG A 18 -7.35 -3.80 7.09
CA ARG A 18 -6.25 -4.32 6.27
C ARG A 18 -4.89 -3.91 6.83
N LEU A 19 -3.98 -4.87 6.88
CA LEU A 19 -2.55 -4.62 7.08
C LEU A 19 -1.84 -4.68 5.73
N ILE A 20 -1.30 -3.54 5.29
CA ILE A 20 -0.50 -3.44 4.07
C ILE A 20 0.94 -3.14 4.50
N ALA A 21 1.90 -3.94 4.04
CA ALA A 21 3.28 -3.82 4.47
C ALA A 21 4.23 -3.75 3.27
N TYR A 22 5.14 -2.77 3.31
CA TYR A 22 6.13 -2.55 2.27
C TYR A 22 7.22 -3.63 2.27
N PHE A 23 7.67 -4.01 1.08
CA PHE A 23 8.83 -4.87 0.87
C PHE A 23 9.66 -4.37 -0.32
N PRO A 24 10.96 -4.05 -0.16
CA PRO A 24 11.79 -3.56 -1.25
C PRO A 24 12.17 -4.69 -2.21
N LEU A 25 11.99 -4.47 -3.50
CA LEU A 25 12.49 -5.41 -4.51
C LEU A 25 13.98 -5.18 -4.75
N ALA A 26 14.73 -6.27 -4.89
CA ALA A 26 16.15 -6.31 -5.25
C ALA A 26 17.10 -5.58 -4.26
N ASP A 27 16.66 -5.25 -3.06
CA ASP A 27 17.56 -4.80 -2.00
C ASP A 27 18.26 -6.01 -1.36
N GLY A 28 19.53 -6.21 -1.66
CA GLY A 28 20.30 -7.36 -1.17
C GLY A 28 20.47 -7.42 0.36
N ALA A 29 20.14 -6.36 1.09
CA ALA A 29 20.13 -6.35 2.54
C ALA A 29 18.83 -6.96 3.13
N ILE A 30 17.80 -7.17 2.33
CA ILE A 30 16.50 -7.69 2.77
C ILE A 30 16.25 -9.06 2.13
N PRO A 31 16.47 -10.18 2.89
CA PRO A 31 16.25 -11.52 2.39
C PRO A 31 14.78 -11.80 2.04
N VAL A 32 14.55 -12.49 0.92
CA VAL A 32 13.19 -12.79 0.42
C VAL A 32 12.41 -13.74 1.36
N ASP A 33 13.10 -14.53 2.18
CA ASP A 33 12.48 -15.44 3.16
C ASP A 33 11.80 -14.70 4.33
N LEU A 34 12.08 -13.41 4.53
CA LEU A 34 11.32 -12.57 5.46
C LEU A 34 9.84 -12.44 5.07
N LEU A 35 9.48 -12.67 3.82
CA LEU A 35 8.07 -12.68 3.36
C LEU A 35 7.22 -13.75 4.03
N ASP A 36 7.82 -14.81 4.59
CA ASP A 36 7.08 -15.78 5.39
C ASP A 36 6.45 -15.11 6.61
N LEU A 37 7.17 -14.18 7.27
CA LEU A 37 6.66 -13.45 8.43
C LEU A 37 5.46 -12.55 8.08
N TYR A 38 5.44 -12.00 6.86
CA TYR A 38 4.30 -11.22 6.39
C TYR A 38 3.04 -12.09 6.27
N ALA A 39 3.18 -13.27 5.66
CA ALA A 39 2.07 -14.21 5.51
C ALA A 39 1.61 -14.78 6.88
N GLU A 40 2.54 -15.12 7.76
CA GLU A 40 2.28 -15.63 9.11
C GLU A 40 1.58 -14.60 10.00
N ALA A 41 1.94 -13.33 9.89
CA ALA A 41 1.32 -12.22 10.63
C ALA A 41 -0.02 -11.76 10.03
N GLY A 42 -0.49 -12.35 8.92
CA GLY A 42 -1.75 -11.98 8.29
C GLY A 42 -1.71 -10.63 7.57
N VAL A 43 -0.57 -10.27 6.98
CA VAL A 43 -0.52 -9.14 6.04
C VAL A 43 -1.45 -9.43 4.87
N ASP A 44 -2.31 -8.47 4.52
CA ASP A 44 -3.31 -8.63 3.46
C ASP A 44 -2.73 -8.28 2.07
N VAL A 45 -1.85 -7.28 2.02
CA VAL A 45 -1.18 -6.85 0.79
C VAL A 45 0.30 -6.58 1.08
N VAL A 46 1.18 -7.17 0.29
CA VAL A 46 2.59 -6.77 0.24
C VAL A 46 2.76 -5.71 -0.84
N GLU A 47 3.18 -4.53 -0.43
CA GLU A 47 3.51 -3.42 -1.32
C GLU A 47 4.97 -3.53 -1.74
N PHE A 48 5.21 -4.12 -2.90
CA PHE A 48 6.54 -4.30 -3.46
C PHE A 48 7.06 -3.00 -4.09
N GLY A 49 8.04 -2.39 -3.44
CA GLY A 49 8.69 -1.18 -3.93
C GLY A 49 9.58 -1.47 -5.14
N TRP A 50 9.16 -1.01 -6.32
CA TRP A 50 10.00 -1.02 -7.52
C TRP A 50 11.09 0.03 -7.39
N PRO A 51 12.38 -0.29 -7.61
CA PRO A 51 13.47 0.68 -7.47
C PRO A 51 13.28 1.90 -8.37
N ALA A 52 13.31 3.08 -7.78
CA ALA A 52 13.19 4.37 -8.46
C ALA A 52 14.48 5.19 -8.34
N ARG A 53 14.74 6.02 -9.34
CA ARG A 53 15.89 6.93 -9.35
C ARG A 53 15.69 8.13 -8.43
N ALA A 54 14.44 8.61 -8.34
CA ALA A 54 14.09 9.80 -7.57
C ALA A 54 12.85 9.56 -6.69
N PRO A 55 12.98 8.79 -5.60
CA PRO A 55 11.86 8.51 -4.68
C PRO A 55 11.60 9.72 -3.76
N TYR A 56 11.02 10.79 -4.31
CA TYR A 56 10.93 12.11 -3.69
C TYR A 56 9.98 12.18 -2.48
N LEU A 57 9.02 11.26 -2.36
CA LEU A 57 8.12 11.17 -1.19
C LEU A 57 8.68 10.29 -0.08
N ASP A 58 9.75 9.55 -0.35
CA ASP A 58 10.30 8.61 0.61
C ASP A 58 11.34 9.24 1.54
N GLY A 59 11.35 8.76 2.77
CA GLY A 59 12.34 9.11 3.78
C GLY A 59 13.69 8.41 3.55
N PRO A 60 14.69 8.71 4.40
CA PRO A 60 16.07 8.25 4.20
C PRO A 60 16.22 6.73 4.14
N ASP A 61 15.44 5.97 4.93
CA ASP A 61 15.53 4.50 4.98
C ASP A 61 15.12 3.86 3.64
N VAL A 62 13.98 4.29 3.09
CA VAL A 62 13.47 3.77 1.81
C VAL A 62 14.34 4.23 0.65
N ARG A 63 14.81 5.48 0.66
CA ARG A 63 15.77 5.99 -0.35
C ARG A 63 17.07 5.18 -0.35
N ALA A 64 17.63 4.88 0.82
CA ALA A 64 18.83 4.07 0.95
C ALA A 64 18.60 2.63 0.44
N SER A 65 17.44 2.05 0.72
CA SER A 65 17.03 0.74 0.20
C SER A 65 16.90 0.75 -1.32
N MET A 66 16.19 1.71 -1.91
CA MET A 66 16.07 1.83 -3.36
C MET A 66 17.43 2.05 -4.05
N ALA A 67 18.33 2.83 -3.43
CA ALA A 67 19.70 3.03 -3.95
C ALA A 67 20.53 1.73 -3.96
N ARG A 68 20.34 0.82 -3.00
CA ARG A 68 20.96 -0.51 -3.03
C ARG A 68 20.35 -1.39 -4.12
N ALA A 69 19.04 -1.30 -4.29
CA ALA A 69 18.24 -2.11 -5.20
C ALA A 69 18.53 -1.83 -6.70
N VAL A 70 18.99 -0.63 -7.06
CA VAL A 70 19.32 -0.24 -8.45
C VAL A 70 20.34 -1.19 -9.12
N ARG A 71 21.17 -1.87 -8.33
CA ARG A 71 22.18 -2.82 -8.82
C ARG A 71 21.65 -4.24 -8.98
N GLY A 72 20.45 -4.51 -8.53
CA GLY A 72 19.82 -5.82 -8.56
C GLY A 72 18.94 -6.02 -9.79
N ASP A 73 18.27 -7.17 -9.84
CA ASP A 73 17.25 -7.49 -10.83
C ASP A 73 15.87 -7.50 -10.15
N PRO A 74 15.09 -6.42 -10.26
CA PRO A 74 13.79 -6.32 -9.61
C PRO A 74 12.75 -7.28 -10.23
N HIS A 75 12.87 -7.67 -11.51
CA HIS A 75 11.99 -8.67 -12.11
C HIS A 75 12.21 -10.05 -11.51
N ALA A 76 13.47 -10.48 -11.41
CA ALA A 76 13.82 -11.75 -10.78
C ALA A 76 13.43 -11.75 -9.28
N ALA A 77 13.64 -10.62 -8.59
CA ALA A 77 13.26 -10.45 -7.18
C ALA A 77 11.74 -10.57 -6.99
N PHE A 78 10.93 -9.93 -7.84
CA PHE A 78 9.47 -10.02 -7.77
C PHE A 78 8.97 -11.44 -8.05
N ALA A 79 9.52 -12.11 -9.06
CA ALA A 79 9.19 -13.50 -9.35
C ALA A 79 9.54 -14.44 -8.18
N ALA A 80 10.69 -14.23 -7.53
CA ALA A 80 11.09 -15.00 -6.34
C ALA A 80 10.15 -14.74 -5.15
N ALA A 81 9.80 -13.48 -4.90
CA ALA A 81 8.88 -13.08 -3.84
C ALA A 81 7.49 -13.71 -4.03
N ARG A 82 6.94 -13.67 -5.24
CA ARG A 82 5.65 -14.29 -5.55
C ARG A 82 5.67 -15.81 -5.35
N ARG A 83 6.73 -16.49 -5.82
CA ARG A 83 6.88 -17.93 -5.58
C ARG A 83 6.93 -18.25 -4.10
N ARG A 84 7.59 -17.40 -3.29
CA ARG A 84 7.65 -17.58 -1.84
C ARG A 84 6.27 -17.47 -1.20
N LEU A 85 5.55 -16.39 -1.50
CA LEU A 85 4.20 -16.15 -0.97
C LEU A 85 3.20 -17.24 -1.38
N ALA A 86 3.30 -17.78 -2.59
CA ALA A 86 2.42 -18.83 -3.09
C ALA A 86 2.48 -20.14 -2.27
N ASN A 87 3.51 -20.34 -1.45
CA ASN A 87 3.62 -21.50 -0.55
C ASN A 87 2.72 -21.38 0.70
N HIS A 88 2.16 -20.19 0.96
CA HIS A 88 1.30 -19.96 2.12
C HIS A 88 -0.17 -20.14 1.76
N ARG A 89 -0.93 -20.80 2.64
CA ARG A 89 -2.37 -21.06 2.44
C ARG A 89 -3.19 -19.77 2.28
N LYS A 90 -2.82 -18.72 3.02
CA LYS A 90 -3.39 -17.37 2.92
C LYS A 90 -2.28 -16.42 2.48
N ALA A 91 -1.97 -16.46 1.18
CA ALA A 91 -0.95 -15.59 0.61
C ALA A 91 -1.45 -14.13 0.55
N PRO A 92 -0.64 -13.15 0.98
CA PRO A 92 -0.94 -11.74 0.74
C PRO A 92 -1.07 -11.45 -0.76
N LYS A 93 -1.88 -10.47 -1.12
CA LYS A 93 -1.87 -9.92 -2.47
C LYS A 93 -0.53 -9.25 -2.78
N ALA A 94 -0.04 -9.39 -4.00
CA ALA A 94 1.17 -8.72 -4.46
C ALA A 94 0.80 -7.43 -5.21
N LEU A 95 1.15 -6.28 -4.67
CA LEU A 95 1.00 -4.98 -5.30
C LEU A 95 2.37 -4.44 -5.69
N ILE A 96 2.53 -3.89 -6.90
CA ILE A 96 3.74 -3.17 -7.30
C ILE A 96 3.53 -1.67 -7.07
N MET A 97 4.35 -1.10 -6.17
CA MET A 97 4.48 0.34 -5.98
C MET A 97 5.66 0.85 -6.78
N SER A 98 5.44 1.84 -7.63
CA SER A 98 6.45 2.44 -8.49
C SER A 98 6.24 3.94 -8.63
N TYR A 99 7.32 4.68 -8.91
CA TYR A 99 7.25 6.08 -9.28
C TYR A 99 7.02 6.23 -10.79
N ALA A 100 6.20 7.20 -11.19
CA ALA A 100 6.07 7.58 -12.59
C ALA A 100 7.34 8.32 -13.02
N GLU A 101 8.21 7.62 -13.74
CA GLU A 101 9.46 8.17 -14.27
C GLU A 101 9.70 7.70 -15.71
N GLU A 102 10.47 8.48 -16.48
CA GLU A 102 10.87 8.09 -17.83
C GLU A 102 11.63 6.77 -17.80
N GLY A 103 11.27 5.87 -18.72
CA GLY A 103 11.84 4.51 -18.76
C GLY A 103 11.20 3.53 -17.79
N HIS A 104 10.04 3.87 -17.19
CA HIS A 104 9.28 2.92 -16.38
C HIS A 104 9.01 1.62 -17.15
N PRO A 105 9.24 0.42 -16.56
CA PRO A 105 9.15 -0.87 -17.26
C PRO A 105 7.81 -1.09 -17.98
N ALA A 106 6.70 -0.65 -17.41
CA ALA A 106 5.38 -0.78 -18.05
C ALA A 106 5.26 -0.01 -19.38
N LEU A 107 6.11 0.98 -19.64
CA LEU A 107 6.13 1.70 -20.91
C LEU A 107 6.80 0.88 -22.03
N ILE A 108 7.64 -0.08 -21.64
CA ILE A 108 8.42 -0.92 -22.54
C ILE A 108 7.78 -2.31 -22.68
N ASP A 109 7.36 -2.90 -21.56
CA ASP A 109 6.74 -4.23 -21.50
C ASP A 109 5.26 -4.13 -21.09
N PRO A 110 4.31 -4.37 -22.01
CA PRO A 110 2.88 -4.38 -21.69
C PRO A 110 2.47 -5.46 -20.69
N ALA A 111 3.35 -6.45 -20.47
CA ALA A 111 3.08 -7.54 -19.53
C ALA A 111 3.61 -7.25 -18.10
N PHE A 112 4.27 -6.12 -17.88
CA PHE A 112 4.93 -5.79 -16.61
C PHE A 112 4.06 -6.03 -15.38
N TYR A 113 2.80 -5.62 -15.40
CA TYR A 113 1.86 -5.79 -14.29
C TYR A 113 1.07 -7.10 -14.31
N ARG A 114 1.24 -7.97 -15.33
CA ARG A 114 0.40 -9.19 -15.49
C ARG A 114 0.40 -10.09 -14.27
N GLU A 115 1.50 -10.11 -13.54
CA GLU A 115 1.66 -10.96 -12.37
C GLU A 115 1.42 -10.23 -11.04
N ALA A 116 1.11 -8.95 -11.07
CA ALA A 116 0.70 -8.17 -9.91
C ALA A 116 -0.82 -8.19 -9.74
N ALA A 117 -1.29 -8.33 -8.50
CA ALA A 117 -2.72 -8.20 -8.20
C ALA A 117 -3.18 -6.74 -8.30
N ALA A 118 -2.29 -5.80 -7.98
CA ALA A 118 -2.57 -4.38 -8.02
C ALA A 118 -1.32 -3.54 -8.32
N ALA A 119 -1.53 -2.28 -8.67
CA ALA A 119 -0.51 -1.28 -8.91
C ALA A 119 -0.78 0.00 -8.12
N LEU A 120 0.28 0.60 -7.58
CA LEU A 120 0.29 1.96 -7.04
C LEU A 120 1.36 2.77 -7.76
N VAL A 121 0.93 3.77 -8.54
CA VAL A 121 1.84 4.63 -9.30
C VAL A 121 1.95 5.98 -8.59
N VAL A 122 3.14 6.28 -8.08
CA VAL A 122 3.42 7.47 -7.28
C VAL A 122 3.81 8.63 -8.20
N ALA A 123 2.94 9.61 -8.31
CA ALA A 123 3.15 10.91 -8.93
C ALA A 123 1.96 11.82 -8.58
N PRO A 124 2.02 13.14 -8.87
CA PRO A 124 0.87 14.03 -8.77
C PRO A 124 -0.36 13.47 -9.50
N ALA A 125 -1.56 13.69 -8.95
CA ALA A 125 -2.80 13.10 -9.47
C ALA A 125 -3.15 13.49 -10.91
N ASN A 126 -2.62 14.61 -11.40
CA ASN A 126 -2.80 15.14 -12.76
C ASN A 126 -1.60 14.86 -13.69
N ASP A 127 -0.63 14.04 -13.27
CA ASP A 127 0.54 13.68 -14.07
C ASP A 127 0.17 12.77 -15.25
N ALA A 128 0.55 13.16 -16.46
CA ALA A 128 0.19 12.42 -17.67
C ALA A 128 0.90 11.05 -17.76
N LEU A 129 2.15 10.97 -17.31
CA LEU A 129 2.92 9.73 -17.30
C LEU A 129 2.34 8.72 -16.31
N ARG A 130 1.91 9.20 -15.13
CA ARG A 130 1.17 8.39 -14.16
C ARG A 130 -0.06 7.77 -14.82
N HIS A 131 -0.89 8.58 -15.50
CA HIS A 131 -2.11 8.07 -16.15
C HIS A 131 -1.81 7.04 -17.22
N GLU A 132 -0.72 7.21 -17.99
CA GLU A 132 -0.30 6.22 -18.98
C GLU A 132 0.10 4.90 -18.32
N ILE A 133 0.90 4.94 -17.26
CA ILE A 133 1.33 3.75 -16.52
C ILE A 133 0.13 3.05 -15.85
N GLU A 134 -0.77 3.80 -15.21
CA GLU A 134 -2.01 3.28 -14.61
C GLU A 134 -2.88 2.56 -15.66
N ALA A 135 -3.04 3.15 -16.87
CA ALA A 135 -3.79 2.52 -17.94
C ALA A 135 -3.16 1.19 -18.39
N ARG A 136 -1.84 1.11 -18.44
CA ARG A 136 -1.12 -0.15 -18.75
C ARG A 136 -1.31 -1.20 -17.66
N ALA A 137 -1.32 -0.79 -16.39
CA ALA A 137 -1.59 -1.69 -15.27
C ALA A 137 -3.01 -2.29 -15.38
N VAL A 138 -4.03 -1.47 -15.63
CA VAL A 138 -5.41 -1.91 -15.84
C VAL A 138 -5.52 -2.86 -17.03
N ASN A 139 -4.88 -2.53 -18.16
CA ASN A 139 -4.87 -3.38 -19.36
C ASN A 139 -4.18 -4.73 -19.12
N ALA A 140 -3.23 -4.80 -18.20
CA ALA A 140 -2.59 -6.04 -17.77
C ALA A 140 -3.44 -6.84 -16.74
N GLY A 141 -4.56 -6.28 -16.28
CA GLY A 141 -5.49 -6.92 -15.32
C GLY A 141 -5.21 -6.59 -13.85
N ALA A 142 -4.28 -5.66 -13.55
CA ALA A 142 -4.02 -5.22 -12.19
C ALA A 142 -5.10 -4.24 -11.69
N ALA A 143 -5.52 -4.38 -10.43
CA ALA A 143 -6.33 -3.38 -9.75
C ALA A 143 -5.50 -2.11 -9.50
N LEU A 144 -6.16 -0.97 -9.31
CA LEU A 144 -5.47 0.29 -9.01
C LEU A 144 -5.61 0.67 -7.54
N SER A 145 -4.48 1.03 -6.95
CA SER A 145 -4.41 1.84 -5.75
C SER A 145 -3.99 3.27 -6.11
N THR A 146 -4.41 4.23 -5.30
CA THR A 146 -3.99 5.61 -5.48
C THR A 146 -3.45 6.19 -4.18
N PHE A 147 -2.53 7.13 -4.31
CA PHE A 147 -1.97 7.87 -3.19
C PHE A 147 -2.55 9.29 -3.18
N VAL A 148 -3.12 9.68 -2.05
CA VAL A 148 -3.70 11.01 -1.81
C VAL A 148 -2.81 11.77 -0.84
N THR A 149 -2.23 12.87 -1.32
CA THR A 149 -1.34 13.74 -0.56
C THR A 149 -2.10 14.84 0.17
N LEU A 150 -1.43 15.53 1.09
CA LEU A 150 -1.96 16.71 1.77
C LEU A 150 -1.31 17.99 1.22
N PRO A 151 -2.10 19.05 0.98
CA PRO A 151 -3.56 19.12 1.10
C PRO A 151 -4.30 18.36 -0.02
N ILE A 152 -5.46 17.77 0.29
CA ILE A 152 -6.27 17.02 -0.68
C ILE A 152 -6.83 17.99 -1.75
N THR A 153 -6.60 17.67 -3.02
CA THR A 153 -7.08 18.44 -4.15
C THR A 153 -8.27 17.76 -4.85
N SER A 154 -8.96 18.48 -5.73
CA SER A 154 -10.01 17.88 -6.57
C SER A 154 -9.47 16.80 -7.52
N ALA A 155 -8.22 16.92 -7.97
CA ALA A 155 -7.55 15.91 -8.77
C ALA A 155 -7.28 14.62 -7.96
N ASP A 156 -6.89 14.76 -6.68
CA ASP A 156 -6.71 13.61 -5.77
C ASP A 156 -8.04 12.88 -5.54
N ILE A 157 -9.14 13.61 -5.32
CA ILE A 157 -10.48 13.03 -5.18
C ILE A 157 -10.89 12.29 -6.46
N ALA A 158 -10.66 12.87 -7.63
CA ALA A 158 -10.96 12.22 -8.90
C ALA A 158 -10.12 10.95 -9.12
N ALA A 159 -8.86 10.94 -8.72
CA ALA A 159 -8.01 9.76 -8.73
C ALA A 159 -8.49 8.70 -7.72
N ALA A 160 -8.83 9.11 -6.50
CA ALA A 160 -9.32 8.23 -5.45
C ALA A 160 -10.60 7.48 -5.83
N ARG A 161 -11.52 8.14 -6.55
CA ARG A 161 -12.74 7.50 -7.09
C ARG A 161 -12.48 6.40 -8.13
N ARG A 162 -11.31 6.41 -8.77
CA ARG A 162 -10.92 5.38 -9.75
C ARG A 162 -10.18 4.21 -9.13
N ALA A 163 -9.78 4.33 -7.86
CA ALA A 163 -9.12 3.25 -7.16
C ALA A 163 -10.04 2.03 -7.02
N THR A 164 -9.49 0.84 -7.25
CA THR A 164 -10.20 -0.44 -7.18
C THR A 164 -9.60 -1.40 -6.16
N GLU A 165 -8.38 -1.15 -5.67
CA GLU A 165 -7.77 -1.92 -4.58
C GLU A 165 -7.82 -1.17 -3.25
N TYR A 166 -7.21 0.02 -3.16
CA TYR A 166 -7.32 0.92 -2.00
C TYR A 166 -6.88 2.36 -2.34
N VAL A 167 -7.28 3.29 -1.48
CA VAL A 167 -6.79 4.67 -1.45
C VAL A 167 -5.86 4.81 -0.25
N MET A 168 -4.57 5.08 -0.47
CA MET A 168 -3.64 5.44 0.60
C MET A 168 -3.73 6.94 0.87
N LEU A 169 -4.29 7.31 2.01
CA LEU A 169 -4.29 8.68 2.48
C LEU A 169 -3.01 8.96 3.28
N GLN A 170 -2.31 10.04 2.92
CA GLN A 170 -1.18 10.53 3.69
C GLN A 170 -1.63 10.99 5.08
N ALA A 171 -1.25 10.25 6.13
CA ALA A 171 -1.69 10.53 7.50
C ALA A 171 -1.08 11.81 8.10
N ALA A 172 0.04 12.27 7.56
CA ALA A 172 0.70 13.52 7.95
C ALA A 172 1.49 14.09 6.79
N ALA A 173 1.58 15.40 6.66
CA ALA A 173 2.34 16.07 5.60
C ALA A 173 3.84 15.76 5.69
N GLY A 174 4.53 15.73 4.55
CA GLY A 174 5.96 15.47 4.42
C GLY A 174 6.30 14.08 3.88
N VAL A 175 7.54 13.63 4.10
CA VAL A 175 8.06 12.35 3.64
C VAL A 175 7.74 11.22 4.62
N THR A 176 7.92 9.96 4.17
CA THR A 176 7.77 8.77 5.02
C THR A 176 8.74 8.81 6.21
N GLY A 177 8.29 8.31 7.37
CA GLY A 177 9.09 8.24 8.59
C GLY A 177 8.23 8.07 9.83
N PRO A 178 8.81 7.73 10.99
CA PRO A 178 8.07 7.56 12.23
C PRO A 178 7.49 8.89 12.71
N ARG A 179 6.34 8.81 13.37
CA ARG A 179 5.65 9.90 14.05
C ARG A 179 5.29 9.46 15.46
N ASP A 180 5.20 10.41 16.39
CA ASP A 180 4.80 10.10 17.77
C ASP A 180 3.30 9.79 17.85
N SER A 181 2.47 10.43 17.03
CA SER A 181 1.03 10.20 16.95
C SER A 181 0.50 10.51 15.55
N LEU A 182 -0.68 9.98 15.23
CA LEU A 182 -1.41 10.34 14.02
C LEU A 182 -2.19 11.65 14.25
N ASP A 183 -2.30 12.45 13.18
CA ASP A 183 -3.06 13.71 13.21
C ASP A 183 -4.57 13.41 13.35
N PRO A 184 -5.26 13.96 14.38
CA PRO A 184 -6.70 13.77 14.57
C PRO A 184 -7.56 14.22 13.39
N ASP A 185 -7.08 15.15 12.57
CA ASP A 185 -7.76 15.61 11.36
C ASP A 185 -7.96 14.49 10.33
N ASN A 186 -7.27 13.35 10.48
CA ASN A 186 -7.48 12.20 9.59
C ASN A 186 -8.92 11.69 9.61
N TYR A 187 -9.62 11.78 10.75
CA TYR A 187 -11.04 11.48 10.82
C TYR A 187 -11.85 12.31 9.81
N SER A 188 -11.67 13.62 9.81
CA SER A 188 -12.39 14.53 8.90
C SER A 188 -12.00 14.34 7.44
N ARG A 189 -10.73 14.03 7.17
CA ARG A 189 -10.20 13.78 5.82
C ARG A 189 -10.79 12.49 5.23
N ILE A 190 -10.85 11.41 6.01
CA ILE A 190 -11.48 10.14 5.61
C ILE A 190 -12.96 10.36 5.32
N ALA A 191 -13.69 11.02 6.24
CA ALA A 191 -15.11 11.34 6.06
C ALA A 191 -15.37 12.16 4.78
N ALA A 192 -14.51 13.13 4.49
CA ALA A 192 -14.61 13.96 3.27
C ALA A 192 -14.37 13.14 1.99
N LEU A 193 -13.42 12.21 1.98
CA LEU A 193 -13.19 11.31 0.86
C LEU A 193 -14.40 10.39 0.63
N ARG A 194 -14.96 9.80 1.69
CA ARG A 194 -16.20 9.00 1.61
C ARG A 194 -17.37 9.81 1.07
N ALA A 195 -17.62 11.00 1.63
CA ALA A 195 -18.67 11.90 1.17
C ALA A 195 -18.49 12.34 -0.30
N SER A 196 -17.25 12.34 -0.76
CA SER A 196 -16.91 12.61 -2.16
C SER A 196 -17.13 11.42 -3.10
N GLY A 197 -17.64 10.27 -2.62
CA GLY A 197 -17.95 9.09 -3.43
C GLY A 197 -16.75 8.18 -3.67
N VAL A 198 -15.77 8.15 -2.76
CA VAL A 198 -14.69 7.14 -2.76
C VAL A 198 -15.24 5.84 -2.17
N GLU A 199 -15.32 4.78 -2.98
CA GLU A 199 -15.86 3.48 -2.60
C GLU A 199 -14.77 2.48 -2.19
N ALA A 200 -13.55 2.61 -2.75
CA ALA A 200 -12.43 1.76 -2.39
C ALA A 200 -12.04 1.93 -0.91
N PRO A 201 -11.47 0.89 -0.27
CA PRO A 201 -10.94 0.99 1.08
C PRO A 201 -9.98 2.17 1.23
N ILE A 202 -10.12 2.96 2.30
CA ILE A 202 -9.21 4.07 2.62
C ILE A 202 -8.28 3.61 3.73
N VAL A 203 -6.98 3.59 3.45
CA VAL A 203 -5.95 3.16 4.39
C VAL A 203 -5.04 4.34 4.73
N LEU A 204 -4.59 4.43 5.98
CA LEU A 204 -3.64 5.47 6.39
C LEU A 204 -2.20 5.00 6.19
N GLY A 205 -1.40 5.82 5.51
CA GLY A 205 0.04 5.66 5.35
C GLY A 205 0.83 6.86 5.87
N PHE A 206 2.17 6.78 5.94
CA PHE A 206 3.05 7.87 6.38
C PHE A 206 2.94 8.20 7.89
N GLY A 207 3.60 7.41 8.68
CA GLY A 207 3.75 7.66 10.11
C GLY A 207 3.31 6.52 11.02
N VAL A 208 2.56 5.54 10.50
CA VAL A 208 2.22 4.35 11.28
C VAL A 208 3.47 3.50 11.50
N CYS A 209 3.81 3.23 12.76
CA CYS A 209 4.99 2.48 13.13
C CYS A 209 4.80 1.54 14.33
N ASN A 210 3.60 1.46 14.89
CA ASN A 210 3.26 0.57 16.01
C ASN A 210 1.76 0.23 16.04
N GLY A 211 1.37 -0.70 16.94
CA GLY A 211 -0.02 -1.15 17.06
C GLY A 211 -0.98 -0.08 17.58
N GLU A 212 -0.54 0.82 18.46
CA GLU A 212 -1.39 1.92 18.97
C GLU A 212 -1.81 2.86 17.83
N GLN A 213 -0.88 3.17 16.94
CA GLN A 213 -1.18 3.99 15.76
C GLN A 213 -2.04 3.24 14.74
N ALA A 214 -1.83 1.92 14.58
CA ALA A 214 -2.70 1.10 13.75
C ALA A 214 -4.14 1.11 14.28
N ARG A 215 -4.33 0.99 15.59
CA ARG A 215 -5.62 1.12 16.25
C ARG A 215 -6.22 2.50 16.05
N ALA A 216 -5.45 3.57 16.30
CA ALA A 216 -5.91 4.94 16.11
C ALA A 216 -6.36 5.21 14.67
N ALA A 217 -5.72 4.61 13.67
CA ALA A 217 -6.14 4.70 12.27
C ALA A 217 -7.55 4.12 12.06
N VAL A 218 -7.84 2.96 12.66
CA VAL A 218 -9.17 2.35 12.64
C VAL A 218 -10.20 3.22 13.38
N ASP A 219 -9.85 3.75 14.53
CA ASP A 219 -10.70 4.66 15.30
C ASP A 219 -11.03 5.95 14.52
N PHE A 220 -10.17 6.38 13.61
CA PHE A 220 -10.45 7.48 12.67
C PHE A 220 -11.32 7.06 11.47
N GLY A 221 -11.71 5.79 11.36
CA GLY A 221 -12.55 5.27 10.29
C GLY A 221 -11.78 4.82 9.04
N ALA A 222 -10.47 4.57 9.16
CA ALA A 222 -9.71 3.94 8.09
C ALA A 222 -10.01 2.44 8.00
N ASP A 223 -9.98 1.90 6.79
CA ASP A 223 -10.15 0.46 6.54
C ASP A 223 -8.84 -0.32 6.71
N GLY A 224 -7.80 0.30 7.24
CA GLY A 224 -6.50 -0.29 7.51
C GLY A 224 -5.35 0.68 7.46
N VAL A 225 -4.13 0.13 7.41
CA VAL A 225 -2.89 0.91 7.39
C VAL A 225 -1.90 0.41 6.35
N VAL A 226 -1.05 1.32 5.85
CA VAL A 226 0.17 1.01 5.08
C VAL A 226 1.38 1.34 5.93
N VAL A 227 2.25 0.35 6.15
CA VAL A 227 3.46 0.51 6.97
C VAL A 227 4.70 0.26 6.10
N GLY A 228 5.43 1.32 5.80
CA GLY A 228 6.62 1.28 4.94
C GLY A 228 7.92 1.30 5.74
N SER A 229 8.41 2.49 6.08
CA SER A 229 9.73 2.69 6.68
C SER A 229 9.94 1.96 8.02
N ALA A 230 8.90 1.78 8.83
CA ALA A 230 9.01 1.04 10.09
C ALA A 230 9.27 -0.46 9.83
N VAL A 231 8.51 -1.08 8.92
CA VAL A 231 8.68 -2.48 8.53
C VAL A 231 10.05 -2.70 7.87
N LEU A 232 10.48 -1.80 6.97
CA LEU A 232 11.81 -1.87 6.36
C LEU A 232 12.92 -1.80 7.40
N ARG A 233 12.82 -0.91 8.39
CA ARG A 233 13.79 -0.77 9.47
C ARG A 233 13.85 -2.01 10.36
N ALA A 234 12.70 -2.55 10.73
CA ALA A 234 12.62 -3.78 11.49
C ALA A 234 13.22 -4.97 10.71
N ALA A 235 13.00 -5.05 9.40
CA ALA A 235 13.59 -6.06 8.53
C ALA A 235 15.13 -5.96 8.47
N LEU A 236 15.69 -4.73 8.44
CA LEU A 236 17.14 -4.50 8.50
C LEU A 236 17.75 -4.89 9.86
N ASN A 237 17.00 -4.74 10.95
CA ASN A 237 17.42 -5.11 12.29
C ASN A 237 17.30 -6.63 12.56
N GLY A 238 16.54 -7.34 11.73
CA GLY A 238 16.47 -8.79 11.74
C GLY A 238 15.08 -9.39 11.92
N ARG A 239 15.04 -10.70 11.75
CA ARG A 239 13.79 -11.49 11.70
C ARG A 239 12.90 -11.34 12.92
N ALA A 240 13.49 -11.30 14.12
CA ALA A 240 12.73 -11.21 15.37
C ALA A 240 12.04 -9.86 15.55
N GLU A 241 12.72 -8.77 15.21
CA GLU A 241 12.15 -7.42 15.31
C GLU A 241 11.04 -7.21 14.27
N LEU A 242 11.24 -7.71 13.05
CA LEU A 242 10.20 -7.68 12.02
C LEU A 242 8.96 -8.47 12.44
N ALA A 243 9.12 -9.69 12.95
CA ALA A 243 8.00 -10.52 13.40
C ALA A 243 7.21 -9.83 14.53
N ALA A 244 7.92 -9.28 15.53
CA ALA A 244 7.30 -8.56 16.64
C ALA A 244 6.51 -7.33 16.16
N LEU A 245 7.06 -6.54 15.24
CA LEU A 245 6.37 -5.38 14.68
C LEU A 245 5.12 -5.77 13.90
N LEU A 246 5.21 -6.76 13.01
CA LEU A 246 4.07 -7.21 12.20
C LEU A 246 2.93 -7.75 13.07
N GLN A 247 3.27 -8.53 14.10
CA GLN A 247 2.30 -9.01 15.09
C GLN A 247 1.63 -7.86 15.83
N GLN A 248 2.41 -6.91 16.34
CA GLN A 248 1.89 -5.73 17.07
C GLN A 248 0.95 -4.89 16.21
N LEU A 249 1.27 -4.71 14.93
CA LEU A 249 0.42 -3.99 13.98
C LEU A 249 -0.91 -4.74 13.75
N ARG A 250 -0.87 -6.06 13.59
CA ARG A 250 -2.07 -6.87 13.41
C ARG A 250 -2.97 -6.82 14.64
N GLU A 251 -2.39 -7.01 15.84
CA GLU A 251 -3.12 -6.90 17.11
C GLU A 251 -3.78 -5.53 17.27
N GLY A 252 -3.08 -4.45 16.89
CA GLY A 252 -3.64 -3.10 16.92
C GLY A 252 -4.83 -2.91 15.97
N LEU A 253 -4.84 -3.57 14.82
CA LEU A 253 -5.94 -3.52 13.86
C LEU A 253 -7.13 -4.39 14.27
N ASP A 254 -6.88 -5.51 14.93
CA ASP A 254 -7.94 -6.46 15.34
C ASP A 254 -8.67 -6.05 16.63
N GLY A 255 -8.14 -5.14 17.42
CA GLY A 255 -8.77 -4.51 18.57
C GLY A 255 -8.37 -5.09 19.89
#